data_cacb9a1071f4c605549adda02b8b053d
#
_entry.id   cacb9a1071f4c605549adda02b8b053d
#
_cell.length_a   1.000
_cell.length_b   1.000
_cell.length_c   1.000
_cell.angle_alpha   90.00
_cell.angle_beta   90.00
_cell.angle_gamma   90.00
#
_symmetry.space_group_name_H-M   'P 1'
#
loop_
_entity.id
_entity.type
_entity.pdbx_description
1 polymer ?
#
loop_
_entity_poly.entity_id
_entity_poly.type
_entity_poly.pdbx_seq_one_letter_code
_entity_poly.pdbx_strand_id
1 'polypeptide(L)'
;MHGNELRKAGHAAAAVTRLRQSLQLNDQPGHRGAALVLLARAAAESGQADLFDAVTGQCVQALKADEGHEVFFNAFTVREARIRGLLATGRARDAVDLVERFAAEESPPTPQWRVIERVTTADALVRAGDEHAAVSMLSAALSDAETLRLPHQVQRVIRLTDESGEFRNQTVRTQAQAALARLGRQLTEATSVLRTS
;
A
#
# COMPACT_ATOMS: atom_id res chain seq x y z
N MET A 1 -1.24 -13.48 -11.06
CA MET A 1 -2.47 -12.75 -10.64
C MET A 1 -3.26 -13.48 -9.55
N HIS A 2 -3.51 -14.78 -9.65
CA HIS A 2 -4.30 -15.55 -8.67
C HIS A 2 -3.81 -15.44 -7.20
N GLY A 3 -2.48 -15.47 -6.96
CA GLY A 3 -1.94 -15.29 -5.62
C GLY A 3 -2.29 -13.93 -4.96
N ASN A 4 -2.34 -12.85 -5.74
CA ASN A 4 -2.74 -11.54 -5.21
C ASN A 4 -4.24 -11.48 -4.87
N GLU A 5 -5.10 -12.15 -5.63
CA GLU A 5 -6.53 -12.22 -5.31
C GLU A 5 -6.78 -13.02 -4.01
N LEU A 6 -6.05 -14.13 -3.80
CA LEU A 6 -6.08 -14.85 -2.54
C LEU A 6 -5.67 -13.97 -1.35
N ARG A 7 -4.60 -13.17 -1.51
CA ARG A 7 -4.16 -12.23 -0.48
C ARG A 7 -5.24 -11.18 -0.17
N LYS A 8 -5.82 -10.56 -1.21
CA LYS A 8 -6.91 -9.56 -1.06
C LYS A 8 -8.16 -10.15 -0.40
N ALA A 9 -8.41 -11.43 -0.60
CA ALA A 9 -9.50 -12.17 0.05
C ALA A 9 -9.18 -12.61 1.49
N GLY A 10 -8.02 -12.21 2.05
CA GLY A 10 -7.62 -12.58 3.41
C GLY A 10 -6.94 -13.94 3.54
N HIS A 11 -6.66 -14.63 2.43
CA HIS A 11 -6.01 -15.94 2.42
C HIS A 11 -4.50 -15.82 2.21
N ALA A 12 -3.80 -15.07 3.09
CA ALA A 12 -2.39 -14.73 2.94
C ALA A 12 -1.47 -15.95 2.85
N ALA A 13 -1.69 -16.99 3.67
CA ALA A 13 -0.90 -18.23 3.62
C ALA A 13 -1.04 -18.99 2.30
N ALA A 14 -2.27 -19.09 1.76
CA ALA A 14 -2.51 -19.68 0.46
C ALA A 14 -1.89 -18.84 -0.68
N ALA A 15 -1.91 -17.52 -0.54
CA ALA A 15 -1.23 -16.61 -1.46
C ALA A 15 0.28 -16.85 -1.50
N VAL A 16 0.94 -17.03 -0.34
CA VAL A 16 2.37 -17.38 -0.24
C VAL A 16 2.68 -18.64 -1.05
N THR A 17 1.90 -19.71 -0.84
CA THR A 17 2.10 -20.97 -1.58
C THR A 17 1.99 -20.77 -3.08
N ARG A 18 0.95 -20.06 -3.54
CA ARG A 18 0.70 -19.85 -4.98
C ARG A 18 1.75 -18.94 -5.62
N LEU A 19 2.22 -17.91 -4.92
CA LEU A 19 3.25 -17.01 -5.43
C LEU A 19 4.62 -17.68 -5.49
N ARG A 20 4.97 -18.53 -4.52
CA ARG A 20 6.17 -19.37 -4.62
C ARG A 20 6.15 -20.31 -5.83
N GLN A 21 5.03 -20.96 -6.10
CA GLN A 21 4.86 -21.78 -7.31
C GLN A 21 5.03 -20.96 -8.58
N SER A 22 4.45 -19.74 -8.63
CA SER A 22 4.60 -18.84 -9.76
C SER A 22 6.05 -18.46 -10.02
N LEU A 23 6.85 -18.21 -8.97
CA LEU A 23 8.28 -17.90 -9.08
C LEU A 23 9.13 -19.07 -9.60
N GLN A 24 8.71 -20.30 -9.34
CA GLN A 24 9.37 -21.51 -9.88
C GLN A 24 9.09 -21.74 -11.36
N LEU A 25 7.95 -21.28 -11.86
CA LEU A 25 7.46 -21.55 -13.21
C LEU A 25 7.75 -20.42 -14.20
N ASN A 26 8.22 -19.26 -13.73
CA ASN A 26 8.32 -18.07 -14.56
C ASN A 26 9.69 -17.40 -14.43
N ASP A 27 10.48 -17.49 -15.51
CA ASP A 27 11.85 -16.95 -15.57
C ASP A 27 11.91 -15.53 -16.16
N GLN A 28 10.76 -14.94 -16.55
CA GLN A 28 10.75 -13.57 -17.10
C GLN A 28 11.02 -12.54 -15.98
N PRO A 29 12.08 -11.71 -16.11
CA PRO A 29 12.54 -10.82 -15.03
C PRO A 29 11.44 -9.92 -14.45
N GLY A 30 10.67 -9.24 -15.27
CA GLY A 30 9.62 -8.35 -14.82
C GLY A 30 8.45 -9.03 -14.11
N HIS A 31 8.01 -10.17 -14.62
CA HIS A 31 7.01 -10.98 -13.93
C HIS A 31 7.54 -11.55 -12.60
N ARG A 32 8.83 -11.90 -12.56
CA ARG A 32 9.51 -12.36 -11.35
C ARG A 32 9.54 -11.26 -10.29
N GLY A 33 9.93 -10.03 -10.65
CA GLY A 33 9.96 -8.90 -9.75
C GLY A 33 8.59 -8.57 -9.14
N ALA A 34 7.55 -8.50 -9.96
CA ALA A 34 6.18 -8.29 -9.50
C ALA A 34 5.69 -9.41 -8.56
N ALA A 35 6.03 -10.67 -8.86
CA ALA A 35 5.69 -11.81 -8.00
C ALA A 35 6.42 -11.76 -6.65
N LEU A 36 7.69 -11.33 -6.62
CA LEU A 36 8.46 -11.12 -5.38
C LEU A 36 7.80 -10.05 -4.49
N VAL A 37 7.42 -8.90 -5.04
CA VAL A 37 6.72 -7.85 -4.28
C VAL A 37 5.42 -8.37 -3.66
N LEU A 38 4.63 -9.11 -4.42
CA LEU A 38 3.39 -9.70 -3.94
C LEU A 38 3.63 -10.79 -2.88
N LEU A 39 4.69 -11.59 -3.04
CA LEU A 39 5.09 -12.61 -2.06
C LEU A 39 5.55 -11.98 -0.75
N ALA A 40 6.35 -10.90 -0.80
CA ALA A 40 6.74 -10.16 0.39
C ALA A 40 5.52 -9.68 1.19
N ARG A 41 4.53 -9.11 0.51
CA ARG A 41 3.28 -8.66 1.15
C ARG A 41 2.49 -9.82 1.76
N ALA A 42 2.35 -10.92 1.03
CA ALA A 42 1.63 -12.10 1.51
C ALA A 42 2.35 -12.75 2.71
N ALA A 43 3.69 -12.81 2.69
CA ALA A 43 4.49 -13.32 3.79
C ALA A 43 4.29 -12.51 5.07
N ALA A 44 4.36 -11.17 4.97
CA ALA A 44 4.13 -10.28 6.10
C ALA A 44 2.70 -10.42 6.66
N GLU A 45 1.68 -10.38 5.79
CA GLU A 45 0.26 -10.51 6.18
C GLU A 45 -0.06 -11.90 6.77
N SER A 46 0.75 -12.94 6.48
CA SER A 46 0.62 -14.28 7.07
C SER A 46 1.49 -14.49 8.32
N GLY A 47 2.18 -13.46 8.82
CA GLY A 47 3.05 -13.54 10.00
C GLY A 47 4.40 -14.22 9.76
N GLN A 48 4.80 -14.47 8.51
CA GLN A 48 6.06 -15.11 8.16
C GLN A 48 7.18 -14.05 8.01
N ALA A 49 7.65 -13.49 9.13
CA ALA A 49 8.61 -12.38 9.15
C ALA A 49 9.93 -12.72 8.46
N ASP A 50 10.51 -13.90 8.71
CA ASP A 50 11.77 -14.33 8.08
C ASP A 50 11.63 -14.44 6.56
N LEU A 51 10.51 -14.98 6.08
CA LEU A 51 10.23 -15.04 4.65
C LEU A 51 10.07 -13.64 4.05
N PHE A 52 9.36 -12.75 4.75
CA PHE A 52 9.22 -11.37 4.32
C PHE A 52 10.59 -10.69 4.16
N ASP A 53 11.48 -10.82 5.14
CA ASP A 53 12.83 -10.24 5.11
C ASP A 53 13.67 -10.83 3.98
N ALA A 54 13.65 -12.15 3.80
CA ALA A 54 14.37 -12.82 2.72
C ALA A 54 13.89 -12.36 1.33
N VAL A 55 12.56 -12.28 1.12
CA VAL A 55 11.98 -11.89 -0.17
C VAL A 55 12.20 -10.42 -0.46
N THR A 56 12.11 -9.53 0.55
CA THR A 56 12.42 -8.10 0.34
C THR A 56 13.89 -7.88 0.03
N GLY A 57 14.81 -8.68 0.59
CA GLY A 57 16.19 -8.71 0.19
C GLY A 57 16.36 -9.06 -1.28
N GLN A 58 15.65 -10.08 -1.78
CA GLN A 58 15.65 -10.44 -3.20
C GLN A 58 15.11 -9.31 -4.09
N CYS A 59 14.03 -8.62 -3.68
CA CYS A 59 13.51 -7.46 -4.41
C CYS A 59 14.58 -6.37 -4.56
N VAL A 60 15.31 -6.05 -3.48
CA VAL A 60 16.37 -5.03 -3.51
C VAL A 60 17.53 -5.45 -4.42
N GLN A 61 17.91 -6.73 -4.44
CA GLN A 61 18.95 -7.22 -5.34
C GLN A 61 18.50 -7.17 -6.80
N ALA A 62 17.26 -7.57 -7.11
CA ALA A 62 16.71 -7.49 -8.46
C ALA A 62 16.63 -6.04 -8.97
N LEU A 63 16.28 -5.06 -8.12
CA LEU A 63 16.32 -3.64 -8.49
C LEU A 63 17.74 -3.16 -8.83
N LYS A 64 18.77 -3.63 -8.10
CA LYS A 64 20.18 -3.28 -8.36
C LYS A 64 20.71 -3.90 -9.66
N ALA A 65 20.17 -5.03 -10.07
CA ALA A 65 20.50 -5.71 -11.33
C ALA A 65 19.80 -5.09 -12.56
N ASP A 66 19.17 -3.93 -12.41
CA ASP A 66 18.42 -3.20 -13.45
C ASP A 66 17.19 -3.94 -14.00
N GLU A 67 16.63 -4.84 -13.20
CA GLU A 67 15.39 -5.55 -13.54
C GLU A 67 14.12 -4.72 -13.20
N GLY A 68 14.30 -3.46 -12.74
CA GLY A 68 13.28 -2.68 -12.01
C GLY A 68 12.58 -1.57 -12.79
N HIS A 69 12.47 -1.65 -14.12
CA HIS A 69 11.80 -0.60 -14.92
C HIS A 69 10.35 -0.88 -15.28
N GLU A 70 9.72 -1.89 -14.68
CA GLU A 70 8.33 -2.21 -14.97
C GLU A 70 7.35 -1.47 -14.05
N VAL A 71 6.13 -1.26 -14.56
CA VAL A 71 5.04 -0.57 -13.85
C VAL A 71 4.75 -1.19 -12.48
N PHE A 72 4.89 -2.51 -12.35
CA PHE A 72 4.59 -3.26 -11.11
C PHE A 72 5.83 -3.69 -10.32
N PHE A 73 7.03 -3.43 -10.84
CA PHE A 73 8.29 -3.70 -10.17
C PHE A 73 9.26 -2.55 -10.37
N ASN A 74 9.37 -1.68 -9.39
CA ASN A 74 10.27 -0.53 -9.34
C ASN A 74 10.60 -0.19 -7.89
N ALA A 75 11.53 0.71 -7.66
CA ALA A 75 11.98 1.12 -6.32
C ALA A 75 10.80 1.53 -5.43
N PHE A 76 9.81 2.22 -5.99
CA PHE A 76 8.64 2.69 -5.26
C PHE A 76 7.74 1.53 -4.78
N THR A 77 7.41 0.57 -5.65
CA THR A 77 6.56 -0.58 -5.29
C THR A 77 7.24 -1.49 -4.27
N VAL A 78 8.56 -1.65 -4.36
CA VAL A 78 9.35 -2.42 -3.38
C VAL A 78 9.38 -1.70 -2.03
N ARG A 79 9.60 -0.37 -2.02
CA ARG A 79 9.57 0.45 -0.81
C ARG A 79 8.21 0.36 -0.11
N GLU A 80 7.11 0.55 -0.84
CA GLU A 80 5.75 0.47 -0.30
C GLU A 80 5.46 -0.90 0.29
N ALA A 81 5.86 -1.97 -0.39
CA ALA A 81 5.70 -3.33 0.12
C ALA A 81 6.53 -3.58 1.40
N ARG A 82 7.74 -3.02 1.49
CA ARG A 82 8.58 -3.11 2.69
C ARG A 82 7.97 -2.38 3.87
N ILE A 83 7.54 -1.12 3.70
CA ILE A 83 6.89 -0.35 4.77
C ILE A 83 5.68 -1.11 5.30
N ARG A 84 4.78 -1.54 4.41
CA ARG A 84 3.58 -2.29 4.82
C ARG A 84 3.90 -3.63 5.48
N GLY A 85 4.91 -4.31 5.01
CA GLY A 85 5.34 -5.57 5.61
C GLY A 85 5.94 -5.38 7.00
N LEU A 86 6.73 -4.33 7.21
CA LEU A 86 7.23 -3.95 8.52
C LEU A 86 6.08 -3.65 9.49
N LEU A 87 5.05 -2.93 9.04
CA LEU A 87 3.85 -2.67 9.85
C LEU A 87 3.08 -3.95 10.17
N ALA A 88 2.89 -4.83 9.20
CA ALA A 88 2.19 -6.09 9.39
C ALA A 88 2.94 -7.06 10.33
N THR A 89 4.27 -6.93 10.45
CA THR A 89 5.12 -7.71 11.36
C THR A 89 5.40 -6.99 12.69
N GLY A 90 4.70 -5.88 13.00
CA GLY A 90 4.83 -5.15 14.26
C GLY A 90 6.08 -4.27 14.38
N ARG A 91 6.81 -4.02 13.29
CA ARG A 91 8.07 -3.25 13.26
C ARG A 91 7.82 -1.79 12.80
N ALA A 92 6.96 -1.07 13.54
CA ALA A 92 6.53 0.28 13.16
C ALA A 92 7.70 1.29 13.12
N ARG A 93 8.66 1.20 14.06
CA ARG A 93 9.84 2.08 14.08
C ARG A 93 10.71 1.89 12.85
N ASP A 94 10.98 0.63 12.46
CA ASP A 94 11.74 0.33 11.24
C ASP A 94 11.03 0.87 9.98
N ALA A 95 9.70 0.88 9.99
CA ALA A 95 8.90 1.45 8.91
C ALA A 95 9.06 2.97 8.83
N VAL A 96 9.06 3.69 9.96
CA VAL A 96 9.32 5.15 10.01
C VAL A 96 10.73 5.47 9.56
N ASP A 97 11.75 4.76 10.07
CA ASP A 97 13.15 4.93 9.65
C ASP A 97 13.32 4.72 8.14
N LEU A 98 12.55 3.79 7.57
CA LEU A 98 12.55 3.54 6.13
C LEU A 98 11.93 4.70 5.35
N VAL A 99 10.81 5.26 5.84
CA VAL A 99 10.15 6.43 5.25
C VAL A 99 11.09 7.64 5.26
N GLU A 100 11.74 7.95 6.39
CA GLU A 100 12.62 9.10 6.55
C GLU A 100 13.82 9.04 5.62
N ARG A 101 14.44 7.85 5.50
CA ARG A 101 15.59 7.63 4.59
C ARG A 101 15.25 7.91 3.13
N PHE A 102 14.05 7.59 2.70
CA PHE A 102 13.63 7.75 1.30
C PHE A 102 12.90 9.06 0.99
N ALA A 103 12.44 9.80 2.01
CA ALA A 103 11.79 11.11 1.80
C ALA A 103 12.70 12.12 1.07
N ALA A 104 14.02 11.93 1.16
CA ALA A 104 15.02 12.78 0.53
C ALA A 104 15.42 12.35 -0.90
N GLU A 105 15.08 11.14 -1.35
CA GLU A 105 15.72 10.54 -2.52
C GLU A 105 14.90 10.55 -3.81
N GLU A 106 13.57 10.43 -3.75
CA GLU A 106 12.75 10.32 -4.98
C GLU A 106 11.32 10.86 -4.81
N SER A 107 10.87 11.65 -5.79
CA SER A 107 9.46 12.00 -5.92
C SER A 107 8.65 10.81 -6.44
N PRO A 108 7.41 10.60 -5.94
CA PRO A 108 6.53 9.55 -6.46
C PRO A 108 6.32 9.69 -7.96
N PRO A 109 6.32 8.58 -8.72
CA PRO A 109 6.28 8.62 -10.19
C PRO A 109 4.96 9.16 -10.75
N THR A 110 3.88 9.11 -9.97
CA THR A 110 2.58 9.68 -10.34
C THR A 110 1.85 10.27 -9.14
N PRO A 111 0.87 11.20 -9.36
CA PRO A 111 0.05 11.73 -8.27
C PRO A 111 -0.68 10.66 -7.46
N GLN A 112 -1.14 9.58 -8.11
CA GLN A 112 -1.79 8.45 -7.44
C GLN A 112 -0.84 7.75 -6.45
N TRP A 113 0.41 7.55 -6.82
CA TRP A 113 1.41 6.94 -5.95
C TRP A 113 1.73 7.82 -4.74
N ARG A 114 1.70 9.14 -4.91
CA ARG A 114 1.86 10.07 -3.78
C ARG A 114 0.76 9.89 -2.72
N VAL A 115 -0.48 9.67 -3.14
CA VAL A 115 -1.58 9.37 -2.19
C VAL A 115 -1.34 8.06 -1.47
N ILE A 116 -0.93 7.01 -2.20
CA ILE A 116 -0.62 5.69 -1.62
C ILE A 116 0.49 5.81 -0.57
N GLU A 117 1.55 6.53 -0.90
CA GLU A 117 2.69 6.77 -0.02
C GLU A 117 2.26 7.51 1.27
N ARG A 118 1.52 8.61 1.13
CA ARG A 118 1.02 9.39 2.28
C ARG A 118 0.19 8.55 3.23
N VAL A 119 -0.73 7.74 2.70
CA VAL A 119 -1.56 6.86 3.55
C VAL A 119 -0.71 5.79 4.22
N THR A 120 0.28 5.24 3.53
CA THR A 120 1.18 4.21 4.10
C THR A 120 2.13 4.81 5.14
N THR A 121 2.65 6.01 4.90
CA THR A 121 3.49 6.75 5.87
C THR A 121 2.69 7.13 7.11
N ALA A 122 1.47 7.63 6.93
CA ALA A 122 0.60 7.95 8.06
C ALA A 122 0.26 6.72 8.92
N ASP A 123 0.06 5.54 8.32
CA ASP A 123 -0.10 4.28 9.06
C ASP A 123 1.15 3.96 9.90
N ALA A 124 2.35 4.17 9.35
CA ALA A 124 3.59 3.99 10.08
C ALA A 124 3.70 4.96 11.27
N LEU A 125 3.41 6.24 11.07
CA LEU A 125 3.44 7.27 12.11
C LEU A 125 2.45 6.99 13.25
N VAL A 126 1.20 6.60 12.92
CA VAL A 126 0.19 6.19 13.91
C VAL A 126 0.72 5.06 14.78
N ARG A 127 1.24 3.99 14.18
CA ARG A 127 1.75 2.82 14.92
C ARG A 127 3.05 3.11 15.68
N ALA A 128 3.77 4.16 15.30
CA ALA A 128 4.95 4.66 16.03
C ALA A 128 4.58 5.66 17.12
N GLY A 129 3.32 6.11 17.23
CA GLY A 129 2.82 7.03 18.23
C GLY A 129 2.90 8.52 17.85
N ASP A 130 3.26 8.86 16.60
CA ASP A 130 3.24 10.25 16.10
C ASP A 130 1.90 10.57 15.42
N GLU A 131 0.87 10.74 16.25
CA GLU A 131 -0.49 11.04 15.77
C GLU A 131 -0.57 12.41 15.09
N HIS A 132 0.20 13.40 15.54
CA HIS A 132 0.13 14.75 15.00
C HIS A 132 0.58 14.79 13.53
N ALA A 133 1.73 14.22 13.24
CA ALA A 133 2.23 14.11 11.88
C ALA A 133 1.30 13.25 11.00
N ALA A 134 0.76 12.16 11.55
CA ALA A 134 -0.18 11.29 10.86
C ALA A 134 -1.46 12.03 10.42
N VAL A 135 -2.07 12.83 11.30
CA VAL A 135 -3.28 13.63 11.00
C VAL A 135 -3.05 14.59 9.84
N SER A 136 -1.94 15.33 9.86
CA SER A 136 -1.59 16.25 8.77
C SER A 136 -1.46 15.52 7.44
N MET A 137 -0.77 14.38 7.45
CA MET A 137 -0.54 13.58 6.25
C MET A 137 -1.81 12.93 5.72
N LEU A 138 -2.70 12.43 6.58
CA LEU A 138 -3.98 11.85 6.19
C LEU A 138 -4.93 12.89 5.61
N SER A 139 -4.96 14.10 6.17
CA SER A 139 -5.79 15.19 5.64
C SER A 139 -5.35 15.58 4.22
N ALA A 140 -4.04 15.69 3.98
CA ALA A 140 -3.51 15.94 2.64
C ALA A 140 -3.81 14.77 1.67
N ALA A 141 -3.66 13.53 2.13
CA ALA A 141 -3.96 12.34 1.33
C ALA A 141 -5.44 12.25 0.94
N LEU A 142 -6.36 12.61 1.84
CA LEU A 142 -7.80 12.64 1.55
C LEU A 142 -8.17 13.66 0.48
N SER A 143 -7.60 14.88 0.55
CA SER A 143 -7.80 15.92 -0.46
C SER A 143 -7.35 15.44 -1.84
N ASP A 144 -6.15 14.88 -1.94
CA ASP A 144 -5.63 14.37 -3.21
C ASP A 144 -6.42 13.13 -3.68
N ALA A 145 -6.80 12.23 -2.78
CA ALA A 145 -7.59 11.03 -3.12
C ALA A 145 -8.96 11.39 -3.68
N GLU A 146 -9.61 12.44 -3.18
CA GLU A 146 -10.87 12.95 -3.72
C GLU A 146 -10.67 13.56 -5.11
N THR A 147 -9.66 14.42 -5.29
CA THR A 147 -9.32 15.04 -6.57
C THR A 147 -9.01 14.00 -7.65
N LEU A 148 -8.26 12.96 -7.29
CA LEU A 148 -7.85 11.88 -8.20
C LEU A 148 -8.89 10.74 -8.29
N ARG A 149 -10.02 10.86 -7.62
CA ARG A 149 -11.09 9.84 -7.57
C ARG A 149 -10.62 8.46 -7.15
N LEU A 150 -9.93 8.38 -6.00
CA LEU A 150 -9.36 7.16 -5.45
C LEU A 150 -10.13 6.62 -4.23
N PRO A 151 -11.37 6.12 -4.38
CA PRO A 151 -12.21 5.71 -3.25
C PRO A 151 -11.56 4.63 -2.38
N HIS A 152 -10.75 3.75 -2.96
CA HIS A 152 -10.05 2.71 -2.23
C HIS A 152 -8.97 3.27 -1.26
N GLN A 153 -8.37 4.43 -1.55
CA GLN A 153 -7.45 5.07 -0.61
C GLN A 153 -8.22 5.75 0.53
N VAL A 154 -9.35 6.37 0.24
CA VAL A 154 -10.27 6.91 1.27
C VAL A 154 -10.74 5.78 2.20
N GLN A 155 -11.10 4.61 1.67
CA GLN A 155 -11.45 3.44 2.48
C GLN A 155 -10.29 2.95 3.35
N ARG A 156 -9.03 3.04 2.88
CA ARG A 156 -7.86 2.74 3.71
C ARG A 156 -7.73 3.69 4.90
N VAL A 157 -7.97 4.98 4.70
CA VAL A 157 -7.96 5.97 5.79
C VAL A 157 -9.06 5.66 6.81
N ILE A 158 -10.28 5.30 6.35
CA ILE A 158 -11.36 4.89 7.25
C ILE A 158 -10.93 3.70 8.10
N ARG A 159 -10.39 2.64 7.48
CA ARG A 159 -9.91 1.47 8.22
C ARG A 159 -8.81 1.81 9.23
N LEU A 160 -7.87 2.66 8.84
CA LEU A 160 -6.79 3.10 9.74
C LEU A 160 -7.34 3.77 11.00
N THR A 161 -8.39 4.57 10.88
CA THR A 161 -9.05 5.22 12.02
C THR A 161 -9.92 4.27 12.85
N ASP A 162 -10.27 3.09 12.32
CA ASP A 162 -11.05 2.07 13.01
C ASP A 162 -10.16 1.00 13.68
N GLU A 163 -9.14 0.51 12.96
CA GLU A 163 -8.36 -0.68 13.32
C GLU A 163 -7.27 -0.42 14.35
N SER A 164 -6.72 0.79 14.37
CA SER A 164 -5.57 1.09 15.24
C SER A 164 -5.94 1.34 16.70
N GLY A 165 -7.11 0.95 17.18
CA GLY A 165 -7.55 1.03 18.59
C GLY A 165 -7.06 2.24 19.42
N GLU A 166 -5.88 2.71 19.11
CA GLU A 166 -5.15 3.83 19.69
C GLU A 166 -5.34 5.14 18.90
N PHE A 167 -5.52 5.07 17.57
CA PHE A 167 -5.73 6.24 16.72
C PHE A 167 -7.22 6.50 16.47
N ARG A 168 -7.88 7.11 17.44
CA ARG A 168 -9.29 7.53 17.34
C ARG A 168 -9.41 9.00 16.96
N ASN A 169 -9.02 9.35 15.73
CA ASN A 169 -9.20 10.71 15.27
C ASN A 169 -10.53 10.88 14.56
N GLN A 170 -11.55 11.33 15.30
CA GLN A 170 -12.91 11.52 14.79
C GLN A 170 -12.97 12.53 13.64
N THR A 171 -12.12 13.54 13.65
CA THR A 171 -12.06 14.55 12.59
C THR A 171 -11.64 13.93 11.25
N VAL A 172 -10.53 13.18 11.24
CA VAL A 172 -10.03 12.48 10.04
C VAL A 172 -11.06 11.46 9.54
N ARG A 173 -11.66 10.70 10.46
CA ARG A 173 -12.70 9.74 10.13
C ARG A 173 -13.91 10.38 9.45
N THR A 174 -14.42 11.48 10.02
CA THR A 174 -15.55 12.21 9.46
C THR A 174 -15.22 12.80 8.09
N GLN A 175 -14.01 13.36 7.92
CA GLN A 175 -13.54 13.84 6.61
C GLN A 175 -13.48 12.71 5.58
N ALA A 176 -12.95 11.55 5.95
CA ALA A 176 -12.85 10.40 5.04
C ALA A 176 -14.24 9.85 4.65
N GLN A 177 -15.17 9.74 5.58
CA GLN A 177 -16.54 9.33 5.30
C GLN A 177 -17.26 10.32 4.36
N ALA A 178 -17.10 11.62 4.60
CA ALA A 178 -17.65 12.65 3.73
C ALA A 178 -17.04 12.61 2.31
N ALA A 179 -15.73 12.42 2.18
CA ALA A 179 -15.05 12.25 0.90
C ALA A 179 -15.56 11.02 0.14
N LEU A 180 -15.72 9.88 0.81
CA LEU A 180 -16.24 8.66 0.20
C LEU A 180 -17.68 8.84 -0.30
N ALA A 181 -18.53 9.52 0.48
CA ALA A 181 -19.90 9.83 0.08
C ALA A 181 -19.95 10.76 -1.14
N ARG A 182 -19.06 11.76 -1.24
CA ARG A 182 -18.98 12.65 -2.43
C ARG A 182 -18.57 11.87 -3.67
N LEU A 183 -17.53 11.01 -3.56
CA LEU A 183 -17.08 10.15 -4.67
C LEU A 183 -18.17 9.19 -5.14
N GLY A 184 -18.96 8.62 -4.23
CA GLY A 184 -20.10 7.77 -4.57
C GLY A 184 -21.18 8.49 -5.37
N ARG A 185 -21.54 9.71 -5.00
CA ARG A 185 -22.50 10.54 -5.76
C ARG A 185 -22.04 10.87 -7.17
N GLN A 186 -20.77 11.27 -7.33
CA GLN A 186 -20.17 11.56 -8.64
C GLN A 186 -20.21 10.36 -9.59
N LEU A 187 -20.00 9.15 -9.09
CA LEU A 187 -20.10 7.92 -9.89
C LEU A 187 -21.54 7.66 -10.33
N THR A 188 -22.52 7.88 -9.46
CA THR A 188 -23.95 7.69 -9.79
C THR A 188 -24.41 8.69 -10.83
N GLU A 189 -24.04 9.96 -10.71
CA GLU A 189 -24.36 11.01 -11.68
C GLU A 189 -23.74 10.73 -13.06
N ALA A 190 -22.47 10.35 -13.11
CA ALA A 190 -21.80 9.98 -14.36
C ALA A 190 -22.48 8.79 -15.06
N THR A 191 -22.92 7.80 -14.29
CA THR A 191 -23.62 6.61 -14.82
C THR A 191 -25.02 6.96 -15.34
N SER A 192 -25.72 7.93 -14.73
CA SER A 192 -27.04 8.37 -15.17
C SER A 192 -26.99 9.12 -16.51
N VAL A 193 -25.98 9.97 -16.71
CA VAL A 193 -25.77 10.71 -17.98
C VAL A 193 -25.51 9.75 -19.14
N LEU A 194 -24.71 8.68 -18.91
CA LEU A 194 -24.42 7.68 -19.95
C LEU A 194 -25.63 6.81 -20.35
N ARG A 195 -26.67 6.75 -19.51
CA ARG A 195 -27.91 5.99 -19.83
C ARG A 195 -28.96 6.81 -20.57
N THR A 196 -28.80 8.13 -20.59
CA THR A 196 -29.74 9.07 -21.21
C THR A 196 -29.24 9.63 -22.56
N SER A 197 -28.04 9.31 -22.95
CA SER A 197 -27.40 9.59 -24.25
C SER A 197 -27.35 8.37 -25.14
#